data_483998fc929d8761577c77987ab0f8ea
#
_entry.id   483998fc929d8761577c77987ab0f8ea
#
_cell.length_a   1.000
_cell.length_b   1.000
_cell.length_c   1.000
_cell.angle_alpha   90.00
_cell.angle_beta   90.00
_cell.angle_gamma   90.00
#
_symmetry.space_group_name_H-M   'P 1'
#
loop_
_entity.id
_entity.type
_entity.pdbx_description
1 polymer ?
#
loop_
_entity_poly.entity_id
_entity_poly.type
_entity_poly.pdbx_seq_one_letter_code
_entity_poly.pdbx_strand_id
1 'polypeptide(L)'
;TALEKGWIKKKADFHFANCYSDTFYTKFSACATRQSRSHEMLRTKNYSLTDAFAHLRDHGEGSYRPDNHFLMNHVCAHAGASPARQASQSTASFVAHLTQDKETYWATATSSPCTSIFKPIWFGDDPLPTSFAGENLEKFDEDIFWWHHEELHRQILLDFEHRNTLVRREFEVLENRWLKESENLGVAKQAALTAEAFSLERETADALIAMLETESVEL
;
A
#
# COMPACT_ATOMS: atom_id res chain seq x y z
N THR A 1 -3.35 -24.52 23.42
CA THR A 1 -4.34 -24.64 22.36
C THR A 1 -5.71 -24.11 22.81
N ALA A 2 -6.67 -23.86 21.89
CA ALA A 2 -8.01 -23.39 22.22
C ALA A 2 -8.77 -24.40 23.12
N LEU A 3 -8.50 -25.69 22.93
CA LEU A 3 -9.09 -26.75 23.74
C LEU A 3 -8.55 -26.73 25.19
N GLU A 4 -7.24 -26.59 25.37
CA GLU A 4 -6.60 -26.50 26.69
C GLU A 4 -7.04 -25.27 27.48
N LYS A 5 -7.31 -24.18 26.75
CA LYS A 5 -7.82 -22.93 27.33
C LYS A 5 -9.33 -22.94 27.60
N GLY A 6 -10.01 -24.03 27.21
CA GLY A 6 -11.46 -24.17 27.39
C GLY A 6 -12.33 -23.29 26.49
N TRP A 7 -11.76 -22.70 25.44
CA TRP A 7 -12.49 -21.87 24.48
C TRP A 7 -13.41 -22.67 23.56
N ILE A 8 -13.10 -23.95 23.40
CA ILE A 8 -13.92 -24.93 22.67
C ILE A 8 -14.03 -26.23 23.45
N LYS A 9 -15.12 -26.98 23.25
CA LYS A 9 -15.34 -28.28 23.92
C LYS A 9 -14.81 -29.46 23.11
N LYS A 10 -14.82 -29.35 21.79
CA LYS A 10 -14.38 -30.40 20.84
C LYS A 10 -13.50 -29.79 19.76
N LYS A 11 -12.57 -30.58 19.21
CA LYS A 11 -11.74 -30.15 18.07
C LYS A 11 -12.58 -29.77 16.84
N ALA A 12 -13.72 -30.43 16.64
CA ALA A 12 -14.64 -30.14 15.55
C ALA A 12 -15.28 -28.74 15.63
N ASP A 13 -15.32 -28.14 16.82
CA ASP A 13 -15.88 -26.80 17.03
C ASP A 13 -14.82 -25.69 16.76
N PHE A 14 -13.62 -26.08 16.34
CA PHE A 14 -12.54 -25.13 16.13
C PHE A 14 -12.79 -24.25 14.91
N HIS A 15 -12.86 -22.95 15.18
CA HIS A 15 -12.85 -21.90 14.16
C HIS A 15 -11.87 -20.82 14.62
N PHE A 16 -10.83 -20.58 13.82
CA PHE A 16 -9.71 -19.72 14.24
C PHE A 16 -10.20 -18.34 14.71
N ALA A 17 -10.99 -17.67 13.90
CA ALA A 17 -11.48 -16.32 14.24
C ALA A 17 -12.30 -16.31 15.53
N ASN A 18 -13.19 -17.30 15.75
CA ASN A 18 -14.02 -17.36 16.95
C ASN A 18 -13.20 -17.64 18.23
N CYS A 19 -12.07 -18.34 18.10
CA CYS A 19 -11.22 -18.70 19.24
C CYS A 19 -10.21 -17.61 19.59
N TYR A 20 -9.72 -16.87 18.60
CA TYR A 20 -8.55 -15.99 18.78
C TYR A 20 -8.80 -14.53 18.45
N SER A 21 -9.97 -14.17 17.87
CA SER A 21 -10.28 -12.76 17.64
C SER A 21 -10.69 -12.05 18.94
N ASP A 22 -10.22 -10.86 19.11
CA ASP A 22 -10.79 -9.91 20.07
C ASP A 22 -12.07 -9.31 19.50
N THR A 23 -13.19 -9.49 20.19
CA THR A 23 -14.51 -9.06 19.70
C THR A 23 -14.61 -7.55 19.58
N PHE A 24 -13.96 -6.82 20.50
CA PHE A 24 -13.97 -5.35 20.48
C PHE A 24 -13.18 -4.82 19.29
N TYR A 25 -11.90 -5.21 19.17
CA TYR A 25 -11.06 -4.79 18.06
C TYR A 25 -11.60 -5.25 16.70
N THR A 26 -12.17 -6.46 16.61
CA THR A 26 -12.76 -6.96 15.37
C THR A 26 -13.92 -6.10 14.89
N LYS A 27 -14.77 -5.61 15.80
CA LYS A 27 -15.87 -4.70 15.45
C LYS A 27 -15.36 -3.31 15.05
N PHE A 28 -14.41 -2.75 15.79
CA PHE A 28 -13.88 -1.43 15.50
C PHE A 28 -12.96 -1.37 14.28
N SER A 29 -12.27 -2.46 13.94
CA SER A 29 -11.40 -2.53 12.78
C SER A 29 -12.14 -2.53 11.43
N ALA A 30 -13.46 -2.68 11.44
CA ALA A 30 -14.30 -2.80 10.23
C ALA A 30 -13.79 -3.86 9.22
N CYS A 31 -13.15 -4.92 9.70
CA CYS A 31 -12.55 -5.97 8.86
C CYS A 31 -13.57 -6.68 7.98
N ALA A 32 -14.80 -6.89 8.47
CA ALA A 32 -15.87 -7.49 7.69
C ALA A 32 -16.28 -6.65 6.47
N THR A 33 -16.29 -5.32 6.61
CA THR A 33 -16.59 -4.40 5.51
C THR A 33 -15.51 -4.47 4.43
N ARG A 34 -14.23 -4.43 4.83
CA ARG A 34 -13.12 -4.59 3.88
C ARG A 34 -13.12 -5.96 3.19
N GLN A 35 -13.43 -7.03 3.94
CA GLN A 35 -13.56 -8.38 3.38
C GLN A 35 -14.68 -8.44 2.34
N SER A 36 -15.87 -7.90 2.66
CA SER A 36 -16.99 -7.84 1.72
C SER A 36 -16.63 -7.09 0.45
N ARG A 37 -15.99 -5.94 0.59
CA ARG A 37 -15.55 -5.11 -0.53
C ARG A 37 -14.53 -5.86 -1.40
N SER A 38 -13.54 -6.48 -0.77
CA SER A 38 -12.55 -7.30 -1.49
C SER A 38 -13.19 -8.47 -2.23
N HIS A 39 -14.15 -9.17 -1.62
CA HIS A 39 -14.89 -10.25 -2.29
C HIS A 39 -15.69 -9.76 -3.49
N GLU A 40 -16.27 -8.57 -3.43
CA GLU A 40 -16.99 -7.97 -4.55
C GLU A 40 -16.06 -7.69 -5.72
N MET A 41 -14.94 -7.05 -5.47
CA MET A 41 -13.92 -6.73 -6.49
C MET A 41 -13.33 -7.98 -7.13
N LEU A 42 -13.08 -9.04 -6.34
CA LEU A 42 -12.53 -10.32 -6.82
C LEU A 42 -13.53 -11.15 -7.64
N ARG A 43 -14.81 -10.78 -7.71
CA ARG A 43 -15.80 -11.44 -8.60
C ARG A 43 -15.67 -11.02 -10.06
N THR A 44 -14.86 -10.02 -10.36
CA THR A 44 -14.60 -9.57 -11.72
C THR A 44 -13.96 -10.69 -12.54
N LYS A 45 -14.53 -10.97 -13.73
CA LYS A 45 -13.92 -11.93 -14.67
C LYS A 45 -12.61 -11.32 -15.23
N ASN A 46 -11.60 -12.16 -15.37
CA ASN A 46 -10.29 -11.76 -15.89
C ASN A 46 -9.57 -10.70 -15.01
N TYR A 47 -9.57 -10.92 -13.70
CA TYR A 47 -8.88 -10.09 -12.74
C TYR A 47 -7.38 -9.98 -13.10
N SER A 48 -6.96 -8.77 -13.43
CA SER A 48 -5.61 -8.47 -13.92
C SER A 48 -4.69 -7.98 -12.80
N LEU A 49 -3.41 -7.82 -13.11
CA LEU A 49 -2.44 -7.22 -12.19
C LEU A 49 -2.81 -5.76 -11.85
N THR A 50 -3.27 -4.99 -12.84
CA THR A 50 -3.72 -3.61 -12.62
C THR A 50 -5.00 -3.54 -11.79
N ASP A 51 -5.90 -4.54 -11.90
CA ASP A 51 -7.05 -4.64 -11.01
C ASP A 51 -6.62 -4.91 -9.56
N ALA A 52 -5.54 -5.69 -9.35
CA ALA A 52 -4.98 -5.90 -8.03
C ALA A 52 -4.43 -4.60 -7.42
N PHE A 53 -3.75 -3.77 -8.22
CA PHE A 53 -3.29 -2.45 -7.77
C PHE A 53 -4.46 -1.53 -7.43
N ALA A 54 -5.47 -1.47 -8.28
CA ALA A 54 -6.69 -0.70 -8.04
C ALA A 54 -7.43 -1.17 -6.79
N HIS A 55 -7.52 -2.48 -6.58
CA HIS A 55 -8.12 -3.08 -5.39
C HIS A 55 -7.42 -2.63 -4.09
N LEU A 56 -6.09 -2.67 -4.06
CA LEU A 56 -5.34 -2.24 -2.88
C LEU A 56 -5.43 -0.72 -2.64
N ARG A 57 -5.78 0.06 -3.66
CA ARG A 57 -6.02 1.51 -3.61
C ARG A 57 -7.48 1.89 -3.34
N ASP A 58 -8.37 0.90 -3.17
CA ASP A 58 -9.81 1.15 -3.10
C ASP A 58 -10.23 1.89 -1.83
N HIS A 59 -10.99 2.95 -2.04
CA HIS A 59 -11.65 3.74 -1.00
C HIS A 59 -13.19 3.62 -1.03
N GLY A 60 -13.73 2.66 -1.77
CA GLY A 60 -15.17 2.53 -1.99
C GLY A 60 -15.69 3.47 -3.08
N GLU A 61 -16.97 3.77 -3.04
CA GLU A 61 -17.63 4.63 -4.02
C GLU A 61 -17.74 6.08 -3.55
N GLY A 62 -17.64 7.01 -4.49
CA GLY A 62 -17.77 8.45 -4.24
C GLY A 62 -16.46 9.15 -3.91
N SER A 63 -16.56 10.45 -3.59
CA SER A 63 -15.41 11.26 -3.18
C SER A 63 -14.88 10.81 -1.83
N TYR A 64 -13.58 10.60 -1.75
CA TYR A 64 -12.90 10.17 -0.55
C TYR A 64 -12.01 11.28 0.03
N ARG A 65 -12.21 11.54 1.32
CA ARG A 65 -11.36 12.45 2.10
C ARG A 65 -10.98 11.77 3.40
N PRO A 66 -9.69 11.52 3.66
CA PRO A 66 -9.22 10.84 4.87
C PRO A 66 -9.69 11.46 6.18
N ASP A 67 -9.78 12.79 6.21
CA ASP A 67 -10.21 13.58 7.37
C ASP A 67 -11.70 13.41 7.72
N ASN A 68 -12.55 13.01 6.78
CA ASN A 68 -13.99 12.83 6.96
C ASN A 68 -14.39 11.41 7.38
N HIS A 69 -13.48 10.44 7.36
CA HIS A 69 -13.80 9.06 7.66
C HIS A 69 -13.39 8.65 9.08
N PHE A 70 -14.37 8.38 9.92
CA PHE A 70 -14.14 7.94 11.31
C PHE A 70 -13.76 6.47 11.41
N LEU A 71 -14.25 5.60 10.51
CA LEU A 71 -13.98 4.16 10.52
C LEU A 71 -13.02 3.77 9.40
N MET A 72 -12.08 2.86 9.71
CA MET A 72 -11.16 2.27 8.73
C MET A 72 -11.85 1.18 7.91
N ASN A 73 -12.89 1.54 7.17
CA ASN A 73 -13.73 0.64 6.39
C ASN A 73 -13.30 0.46 4.92
N HIS A 74 -12.24 1.15 4.51
CA HIS A 74 -11.69 1.05 3.16
C HIS A 74 -10.51 0.07 3.10
N VAL A 75 -10.27 -0.52 1.93
CA VAL A 75 -9.12 -1.42 1.71
C VAL A 75 -7.83 -0.62 1.88
N CYS A 76 -7.74 0.54 1.22
CA CYS A 76 -6.67 1.51 1.46
C CYS A 76 -7.03 2.36 2.68
N ALA A 77 -6.36 2.12 3.78
CA ALA A 77 -6.62 2.82 5.03
C ALA A 77 -5.64 3.99 5.23
N HIS A 78 -6.17 5.13 5.66
CA HIS A 78 -5.39 6.31 6.03
C HIS A 78 -5.60 6.67 7.49
N ALA A 79 -4.57 7.23 8.11
CA ALA A 79 -4.69 7.89 9.38
C ALA A 79 -5.67 9.07 9.24
N GLY A 80 -6.76 9.05 10.01
CA GLY A 80 -7.80 10.08 9.94
C GLY A 80 -7.62 11.16 11.00
N ALA A 81 -8.49 12.18 10.95
CA ALA A 81 -8.48 13.32 11.88
C ALA A 81 -8.84 12.92 13.33
N SER A 82 -9.46 11.78 13.56
CA SER A 82 -9.80 11.30 14.89
C SER A 82 -8.54 10.83 15.66
N PRO A 83 -8.35 11.21 16.91
CA PRO A 83 -7.25 10.71 17.75
C PRO A 83 -7.16 9.19 17.82
N ALA A 84 -8.31 8.49 17.76
CA ALA A 84 -8.36 7.03 17.74
C ALA A 84 -7.86 6.41 16.43
N ARG A 85 -7.75 7.20 15.35
CA ARG A 85 -7.35 6.75 14.02
C ARG A 85 -5.96 7.22 13.58
N GLN A 86 -5.36 8.14 14.31
CA GLN A 86 -4.00 8.59 14.04
C GLN A 86 -2.95 7.48 14.20
N ALA A 87 -3.35 6.34 14.79
CA ALA A 87 -2.47 5.24 15.12
C ALA A 87 -2.30 4.19 14.02
N SER A 88 -3.03 4.25 12.90
CA SER A 88 -2.92 3.22 11.87
C SER A 88 -3.30 3.70 10.47
N GLN A 89 -2.50 3.28 9.51
CA GLN A 89 -2.69 3.46 8.07
C GLN A 89 -2.10 2.25 7.32
N SER A 90 -2.38 2.14 6.04
CA SER A 90 -1.71 1.17 5.16
C SER A 90 -0.26 1.59 4.97
N THR A 91 0.68 0.86 5.54
CA THR A 91 2.11 1.22 5.55
C THR A 91 2.90 0.65 4.38
N ALA A 92 2.35 -0.35 3.69
CA ALA A 92 2.88 -0.93 2.47
C ALA A 92 1.80 -1.78 1.80
N SER A 93 1.98 -2.08 0.52
CA SER A 93 1.16 -3.02 -0.23
C SER A 93 2.01 -3.91 -1.12
N PHE A 94 1.57 -5.15 -1.30
CA PHE A 94 2.30 -6.17 -2.02
C PHE A 94 1.36 -7.00 -2.90
N VAL A 95 1.79 -7.27 -4.14
CA VAL A 95 1.10 -8.14 -5.09
C VAL A 95 2.09 -9.15 -5.64
N ALA A 96 1.75 -10.43 -5.56
CA ALA A 96 2.48 -11.49 -6.23
C ALA A 96 1.76 -11.86 -7.55
N HIS A 97 2.39 -11.61 -8.67
CA HIS A 97 1.91 -12.01 -9.99
C HIS A 97 2.61 -13.30 -10.41
N LEU A 98 1.93 -14.41 -10.18
CA LEU A 98 2.46 -15.76 -10.39
C LEU A 98 1.81 -16.36 -11.63
N THR A 99 2.61 -16.67 -12.63
CA THR A 99 2.21 -17.40 -13.83
C THR A 99 2.93 -18.75 -13.89
N GLN A 100 2.59 -19.60 -14.87
CA GLN A 100 3.23 -20.89 -15.03
C GLN A 100 4.76 -20.76 -15.26
N ASP A 101 5.18 -19.71 -15.98
CA ASP A 101 6.54 -19.56 -16.47
C ASP A 101 7.29 -18.39 -15.81
N LYS A 102 6.58 -17.57 -15.01
CA LYS A 102 7.15 -16.33 -14.50
C LYS A 102 6.55 -15.90 -13.17
N GLU A 103 7.41 -15.42 -12.30
CA GLU A 103 7.07 -14.78 -11.06
C GLU A 103 7.52 -13.32 -11.10
N THR A 104 6.64 -12.41 -10.77
CA THR A 104 6.95 -11.01 -10.58
C THR A 104 6.23 -10.51 -9.34
N TYR A 105 6.94 -9.83 -8.48
CA TYR A 105 6.39 -9.26 -7.27
C TYR A 105 6.34 -7.75 -7.40
N TRP A 106 5.33 -7.14 -6.81
CA TRP A 106 5.11 -5.70 -6.88
C TRP A 106 4.87 -5.17 -5.49
N ALA A 107 5.62 -4.17 -5.10
CA ALA A 107 5.47 -3.56 -3.78
C ALA A 107 5.49 -2.05 -3.85
N THR A 108 4.67 -1.42 -3.01
CA THR A 108 4.81 0.02 -2.78
C THR A 108 5.99 0.30 -1.85
N ALA A 109 6.21 -0.57 -0.85
CA ALA A 109 7.21 -0.41 0.20
C ALA A 109 7.10 0.90 1.00
N THR A 110 6.02 1.64 0.79
CA THR A 110 5.70 2.94 1.40
C THR A 110 4.21 3.02 1.72
N SER A 111 3.81 3.98 2.52
CA SER A 111 2.42 4.29 2.85
C SER A 111 1.83 5.23 1.82
N SER A 112 0.67 5.19 1.56
CA SER A 112 -0.47 4.33 1.41
C SER A 112 -0.57 3.95 -0.07
N PRO A 113 -1.13 2.83 -0.49
CA PRO A 113 -1.02 2.40 -1.89
C PRO A 113 -1.64 3.38 -2.90
N CYS A 114 -2.61 4.20 -2.51
CA CYS A 114 -3.23 5.19 -3.38
C CYS A 114 -2.35 6.43 -3.63
N THR A 115 -1.46 6.77 -2.71
CA THR A 115 -0.49 7.87 -2.83
C THR A 115 0.90 7.37 -3.19
N SER A 116 1.05 6.08 -3.44
CA SER A 116 2.31 5.40 -3.73
C SER A 116 2.27 4.69 -5.07
N ILE A 117 3.39 4.10 -5.46
CA ILE A 117 3.60 3.43 -6.73
C ILE A 117 4.05 1.99 -6.54
N PHE A 118 3.49 1.04 -7.31
CA PHE A 118 3.94 -0.35 -7.30
C PHE A 118 5.18 -0.51 -8.16
N LYS A 119 6.27 -0.93 -7.53
CA LYS A 119 7.56 -1.22 -8.16
C LYS A 119 7.73 -2.72 -8.37
N PRO A 120 8.28 -3.16 -9.52
CA PRO A 120 8.58 -4.56 -9.75
C PRO A 120 9.78 -5.00 -8.90
N ILE A 121 9.64 -6.19 -8.29
CA ILE A 121 10.66 -6.81 -7.46
C ILE A 121 10.79 -8.27 -7.89
N TRP A 122 12.01 -8.77 -7.85
CA TRP A 122 12.32 -10.20 -7.99
C TRP A 122 13.17 -10.65 -6.83
N PHE A 123 12.86 -11.81 -6.31
CA PHE A 123 13.69 -12.43 -5.28
C PHE A 123 14.92 -13.07 -5.96
N GLY A 124 16.11 -12.75 -5.47
CA GLY A 124 17.40 -13.21 -5.99
C GLY A 124 18.52 -12.87 -5.03
N ASP A 125 19.76 -13.01 -5.50
CA ASP A 125 20.95 -12.76 -4.70
C ASP A 125 21.25 -11.25 -4.50
N ASP A 126 20.63 -10.38 -5.32
CA ASP A 126 20.81 -8.94 -5.19
C ASP A 126 19.86 -8.35 -4.13
N PRO A 127 20.40 -7.71 -3.12
CA PRO A 127 19.58 -7.10 -2.08
C PRO A 127 18.78 -5.91 -2.64
N LEU A 128 17.65 -5.63 -2.01
CA LEU A 128 16.95 -4.36 -2.21
C LEU A 128 17.90 -3.18 -1.92
N PRO A 129 17.66 -2.00 -2.54
CA PRO A 129 18.50 -0.83 -2.30
C PRO A 129 18.72 -0.58 -0.81
N THR A 130 19.94 -0.23 -0.42
CA THR A 130 20.34 -0.06 0.99
C THR A 130 19.55 1.02 1.73
N SER A 131 18.93 1.96 1.02
CA SER A 131 18.00 2.95 1.57
C SER A 131 16.76 2.36 2.27
N PHE A 132 16.50 1.04 2.12
CA PHE A 132 15.48 0.31 2.89
C PHE A 132 15.95 -0.15 4.27
N ALA A 133 17.25 -0.27 4.47
CA ALA A 133 17.85 -0.85 5.66
C ALA A 133 18.24 0.20 6.70
N GLY A 134 17.33 1.11 7.03
CA GLY A 134 17.55 2.06 8.12
C GLY A 134 17.49 1.35 9.48
N GLU A 135 18.46 1.62 10.35
CA GLU A 135 18.53 1.03 11.69
C GLU A 135 17.45 1.56 12.65
N ASN A 136 16.84 2.71 12.37
CA ASN A 136 15.89 3.36 13.26
C ASN A 136 14.62 3.81 12.54
N LEU A 137 13.70 2.89 12.33
CA LEU A 137 12.41 3.14 11.68
C LEU A 137 11.39 3.90 12.58
N GLU A 138 11.70 4.14 13.84
CA GLU A 138 10.79 4.79 14.80
C GLU A 138 10.83 6.32 14.73
N LYS A 139 11.82 6.89 14.04
CA LYS A 139 11.99 8.34 13.91
C LYS A 139 12.06 8.74 12.45
N PHE A 140 11.56 9.93 12.17
CA PHE A 140 11.71 10.55 10.85
C PHE A 140 13.20 10.67 10.50
N ASP A 141 13.54 10.22 9.31
CA ASP A 141 14.85 10.30 8.71
C ASP A 141 14.67 10.35 7.19
N GLU A 142 15.01 11.47 6.58
CA GLU A 142 14.82 11.72 5.15
C GLU A 142 15.64 10.77 4.26
N ASP A 143 16.72 10.20 4.77
CA ASP A 143 17.52 9.21 4.05
C ASP A 143 16.83 7.84 3.96
N ILE A 144 15.88 7.56 4.86
CA ILE A 144 15.10 6.33 4.84
C ILE A 144 13.97 6.47 3.82
N PHE A 145 13.96 5.58 2.85
CA PHE A 145 13.01 5.58 1.74
C PHE A 145 11.54 5.68 2.19
N TRP A 146 11.15 4.95 3.24
CA TRP A 146 9.79 4.97 3.76
C TRP A 146 9.41 6.34 4.33
N TRP A 147 10.29 6.96 5.10
CA TRP A 147 10.04 8.27 5.71
C TRP A 147 10.02 9.39 4.68
N HIS A 148 10.89 9.32 3.68
CA HIS A 148 10.90 10.26 2.57
C HIS A 148 9.56 10.26 1.82
N HIS A 149 9.01 9.07 1.52
CA HIS A 149 7.70 8.98 0.88
C HIS A 149 6.57 9.39 1.83
N GLU A 150 6.68 9.12 3.13
CA GLU A 150 5.68 9.56 4.12
C GLU A 150 5.56 11.08 4.16
N GLU A 151 6.62 11.82 3.87
CA GLU A 151 6.56 13.27 3.70
C GLU A 151 5.66 13.66 2.52
N LEU A 152 5.86 13.09 1.35
CA LEU A 152 4.95 13.27 0.20
C LEU A 152 3.52 12.89 0.56
N HIS A 153 3.32 11.75 1.20
CA HIS A 153 2.01 11.30 1.65
C HIS A 153 1.32 12.35 2.52
N ARG A 154 2.03 12.94 3.48
CA ARG A 154 1.49 13.98 4.36
C ARG A 154 1.17 15.26 3.62
N GLN A 155 1.96 15.65 2.64
CA GLN A 155 1.64 16.79 1.77
C GLN A 155 0.35 16.53 0.98
N ILE A 156 0.14 15.31 0.48
CA ILE A 156 -1.10 14.94 -0.22
C ILE A 156 -2.31 15.04 0.70
N LEU A 157 -2.20 14.63 1.97
CA LEU A 157 -3.30 14.67 2.92
C LEU A 157 -3.82 16.09 3.24
N LEU A 158 -3.07 17.14 2.96
CA LEU A 158 -3.52 18.53 3.17
C LEU A 158 -4.65 18.92 2.22
N ASP A 159 -4.64 18.41 0.98
CA ASP A 159 -5.74 18.50 0.02
C ASP A 159 -5.78 17.21 -0.81
N PHE A 160 -6.34 16.17 -0.24
CA PHE A 160 -6.22 14.82 -0.76
C PHE A 160 -6.74 14.69 -2.20
N GLU A 161 -7.92 15.22 -2.51
CA GLU A 161 -8.54 15.01 -3.82
C GLU A 161 -7.72 15.67 -4.95
N HIS A 162 -7.33 16.92 -4.75
CA HIS A 162 -6.55 17.67 -5.72
C HIS A 162 -5.12 17.10 -5.84
N ARG A 163 -4.39 17.04 -4.73
CA ARG A 163 -2.98 16.65 -4.70
C ARG A 163 -2.75 15.20 -5.09
N ASN A 164 -3.64 14.30 -4.66
CA ASN A 164 -3.54 12.91 -5.07
C ASN A 164 -3.74 12.72 -6.57
N THR A 165 -4.62 13.53 -7.20
CA THR A 165 -4.81 13.50 -8.65
C THR A 165 -3.52 13.88 -9.39
N LEU A 166 -2.81 14.91 -8.93
CA LEU A 166 -1.53 15.32 -9.51
C LEU A 166 -0.46 14.24 -9.36
N VAL A 167 -0.29 13.73 -8.15
CA VAL A 167 0.71 12.69 -7.84
C VAL A 167 0.42 11.40 -8.62
N ARG A 168 -0.83 10.95 -8.65
CA ARG A 168 -1.21 9.73 -9.39
C ARG A 168 -0.88 9.83 -10.87
N ARG A 169 -1.08 10.98 -11.47
CA ARG A 169 -0.76 11.20 -12.89
C ARG A 169 0.72 10.92 -13.19
N GLU A 170 1.62 11.42 -12.38
CA GLU A 170 3.07 11.20 -12.57
C GLU A 170 3.45 9.74 -12.27
N PHE A 171 2.94 9.18 -11.19
CA PHE A 171 3.22 7.80 -10.81
C PHE A 171 2.65 6.76 -11.78
N GLU A 172 1.50 7.03 -12.41
CA GLU A 172 0.92 6.14 -13.41
C GLU A 172 1.77 6.04 -14.67
N VAL A 173 2.48 7.08 -15.05
CA VAL A 173 3.41 7.05 -16.18
C VAL A 173 4.52 6.03 -15.91
N LEU A 174 5.13 6.08 -14.74
CA LEU A 174 6.20 5.18 -14.33
C LEU A 174 5.69 3.74 -14.14
N GLU A 175 4.57 3.57 -13.44
CA GLU A 175 3.97 2.26 -13.19
C GLU A 175 3.61 1.54 -14.50
N ASN A 176 3.00 2.24 -15.46
CA ASN A 176 2.69 1.71 -16.78
C ASN A 176 3.93 1.37 -17.59
N ARG A 177 5.01 2.13 -17.45
CA ARG A 177 6.30 1.82 -18.05
C ARG A 177 6.84 0.51 -17.48
N TRP A 178 6.91 0.36 -16.18
CA TRP A 178 7.45 -0.85 -15.53
C TRP A 178 6.58 -2.09 -15.77
N LEU A 179 5.26 -1.95 -15.86
CA LEU A 179 4.37 -3.04 -16.27
C LEU A 179 4.78 -3.61 -17.61
N LYS A 180 5.02 -2.75 -18.62
CA LYS A 180 5.45 -3.17 -19.97
C LYS A 180 6.86 -3.75 -19.97
N GLU A 181 7.81 -3.10 -19.31
CA GLU A 181 9.20 -3.55 -19.26
C GLU A 181 9.35 -4.90 -18.56
N SER A 182 8.55 -5.15 -17.53
CA SER A 182 8.59 -6.40 -16.78
C SER A 182 8.02 -7.60 -17.54
N GLU A 183 7.19 -7.42 -18.57
CA GLU A 183 6.52 -8.51 -19.28
C GLU A 183 7.51 -9.53 -19.90
N ASN A 184 8.61 -9.05 -20.48
CA ASN A 184 9.59 -9.89 -21.16
C ASN A 184 11.02 -9.70 -20.64
N LEU A 185 11.17 -9.26 -19.40
CA LEU A 185 12.47 -8.96 -18.81
C LEU A 185 13.24 -10.24 -18.49
N GLY A 186 14.45 -10.36 -19.03
CA GLY A 186 15.36 -11.46 -18.68
C GLY A 186 15.95 -11.30 -17.29
N VAL A 187 16.23 -12.41 -16.61
CA VAL A 187 16.70 -12.46 -15.22
C VAL A 187 17.87 -11.51 -14.95
N ALA A 188 18.84 -11.44 -15.86
CA ALA A 188 20.02 -10.56 -15.71
C ALA A 188 19.72 -9.06 -15.62
N LYS A 189 18.49 -8.63 -15.96
CA LYS A 189 18.08 -7.21 -15.92
C LYS A 189 17.09 -6.89 -14.80
N GLN A 190 16.61 -7.90 -14.09
CA GLN A 190 15.56 -7.75 -13.07
C GLN A 190 16.01 -6.85 -11.92
N ALA A 191 17.18 -7.13 -11.34
CA ALA A 191 17.74 -6.33 -10.25
C ALA A 191 17.96 -4.86 -10.67
N ALA A 192 18.43 -4.64 -11.89
CA ALA A 192 18.64 -3.28 -12.41
C ALA A 192 17.32 -2.51 -12.55
N LEU A 193 16.25 -3.15 -13.03
CA LEU A 193 14.95 -2.51 -13.13
C LEU A 193 14.35 -2.24 -11.73
N THR A 194 14.51 -3.16 -10.77
CA THR A 194 14.13 -2.91 -9.38
C THR A 194 14.85 -1.67 -8.85
N ALA A 195 16.18 -1.61 -8.94
CA ALA A 195 16.96 -0.48 -8.42
C ALA A 195 16.56 0.85 -9.09
N GLU A 196 16.39 0.85 -10.42
CA GLU A 196 15.91 2.01 -11.17
C GLU A 196 14.54 2.46 -10.69
N ALA A 197 13.58 1.54 -10.48
CA ALA A 197 12.23 1.87 -10.05
C ALA A 197 12.21 2.57 -8.69
N PHE A 198 13.05 2.15 -7.76
CA PHE A 198 13.18 2.81 -6.45
C PHE A 198 13.85 4.18 -6.54
N SER A 199 14.86 4.34 -7.40
CA SER A 199 15.51 5.64 -7.62
C SER A 199 14.54 6.64 -8.24
N LEU A 200 13.84 6.25 -9.29
CA LEU A 200 12.87 7.10 -9.99
C LEU A 200 11.67 7.49 -9.12
N GLU A 201 11.18 6.58 -8.26
CA GLU A 201 10.14 6.98 -7.28
C GLU A 201 10.67 8.09 -6.37
N ARG A 202 11.88 7.96 -5.81
CA ARG A 202 12.46 8.96 -4.92
C ARG A 202 12.61 10.30 -5.63
N GLU A 203 13.23 10.30 -6.81
CA GLU A 203 13.43 11.52 -7.61
C GLU A 203 12.09 12.20 -7.98
N THR A 204 11.08 11.40 -8.31
CA THR A 204 9.74 11.91 -8.62
C THR A 204 9.06 12.46 -7.37
N ALA A 205 9.21 11.80 -6.23
CA ALA A 205 8.68 12.28 -4.96
C ALA A 205 9.31 13.61 -4.54
N ASP A 206 10.62 13.79 -4.70
CA ASP A 206 11.31 15.06 -4.47
C ASP A 206 10.71 16.21 -5.31
N ALA A 207 10.51 15.96 -6.60
CA ALA A 207 9.91 16.94 -7.51
C ALA A 207 8.47 17.28 -7.13
N LEU A 208 7.69 16.27 -6.72
CA LEU A 208 6.30 16.45 -6.30
C LEU A 208 6.20 17.19 -4.97
N ILE A 209 7.03 16.89 -3.99
CA ILE A 209 7.07 17.62 -2.71
C ILE A 209 7.34 19.09 -2.98
N ALA A 210 8.40 19.42 -3.74
CA ALA A 210 8.75 20.80 -4.07
C ALA A 210 7.61 21.53 -4.82
N MET A 211 6.90 20.85 -5.71
CA MET A 211 5.75 21.41 -6.42
C MET A 211 4.60 21.73 -5.45
N LEU A 212 4.23 20.77 -4.58
CA LEU A 212 3.12 20.90 -3.64
C LEU A 212 3.38 21.95 -2.53
N GLU A 213 4.63 22.13 -2.14
CA GLU A 213 5.05 23.20 -1.22
C GLU A 213 4.89 24.58 -1.85
N THR A 214 5.23 24.73 -3.12
CA THR A 214 5.09 26.00 -3.85
C THR A 214 3.62 26.41 -3.98
N GLU A 215 2.72 25.47 -4.30
CA GLU A 215 1.28 25.72 -4.33
C GLU A 215 0.71 26.19 -2.98
N SER A 216 1.29 25.73 -1.87
CA SER A 216 0.83 26.11 -0.52
C SER A 216 1.15 27.54 -0.12
N VAL A 217 2.10 28.18 -0.81
CA VAL A 217 2.52 29.57 -0.54
C VAL A 217 1.68 30.60 -1.31
N GLU A 218 0.97 30.16 -2.36
CA GLU A 218 0.17 31.02 -3.22
C GLU A 218 -1.31 31.13 -2.76
N LEU A 219 -1.71 30.38 -1.72
CA LEU A 219 -3.05 30.38 -1.10
C LEU A 219 -3.05 31.13 0.25
#